data_90b8676ebaf1c4cd5a6ff5e3f435c849
#
_entry.id   90b8676ebaf1c4cd5a6ff5e3f435c849
#
_cell.length_a   1.000
_cell.length_b   1.000
_cell.length_c   1.000
_cell.angle_alpha   90.00
_cell.angle_beta   90.00
_cell.angle_gamma   90.00
#
_symmetry.space_group_name_H-M   'P 1'
#
loop_
_entity.id
_entity.type
_entity.pdbx_description
1 polymer ?
#
loop_
_entity_poly.entity_id
_entity_poly.type
_entity_poly.pdbx_seq_one_letter_code
_entity_poly.pdbx_strand_id
1 'polypeptide(L)'
;MAARGSSDSPAGLPVDNPSKSYWLKEPSKILLDHRTTKDLPQAADVVIVGSGITGAFAAHCLKEQAPHMGIVMLEAREACSGATGRVSSWCFPYI
;
A
#
# COMPACT_ATOMS: atom_id res chain seq x y z
N MET A 1 11.13 -20.82 -6.65
CA MET A 1 10.80 -20.84 -5.96
C MET A 1 10.48 -21.69 -5.22
N ALA A 2 10.57 -21.96 -4.75
CA ALA A 2 10.41 -22.73 -4.16
C ALA A 2 9.54 -22.97 -3.47
N ALA A 3 9.19 -23.38 -3.43
CA ALA A 3 8.28 -23.72 -2.98
C ALA A 3 8.20 -23.85 -1.78
N ARG A 4 7.90 -23.71 -1.20
CA ARG A 4 7.65 -23.84 -0.26
C ARG A 4 7.09 -24.68 0.14
N GLY A 5 7.18 -25.16 0.12
CA GLY A 5 6.72 -25.92 0.45
C GLY A 5 5.94 -26.46 1.18
N SER A 6 5.93 -26.72 1.62
CA SER A 6 5.24 -27.33 2.38
C SER A 6 4.46 -26.73 3.11
N SER A 7 4.34 -25.74 2.94
CA SER A 7 3.57 -25.20 3.69
C SER A 7 2.25 -25.34 3.44
N ASP A 8 1.65 -26.04 4.17
CA ASP A 8 0.24 -26.15 4.15
C ASP A 8 -0.39 -25.07 4.99
N SER A 9 0.42 -24.27 5.66
CA SER A 9 -0.12 -23.18 6.43
C SER A 9 -0.34 -21.99 5.58
N PRO A 10 -1.43 -21.27 5.72
CA PRO A 10 -1.61 -20.02 5.00
C PRO A 10 -0.62 -18.98 5.48
N ALA A 11 -0.38 -18.00 4.66
CA ALA A 11 0.43 -16.86 5.07
C ALA A 11 -0.22 -16.20 6.27
N GLY A 12 0.57 -15.80 7.23
CA GLY A 12 0.03 -15.14 8.40
C GLY A 12 -0.36 -13.70 8.13
N LEU A 13 -1.00 -13.10 9.09
CA LEU A 13 -1.29 -11.68 9.05
C LEU A 13 0.00 -10.89 9.28
N PRO A 14 0.02 -9.61 8.88
CA PRO A 14 1.17 -8.78 9.18
C PRO A 14 1.44 -8.72 10.68
N VAL A 15 2.71 -8.62 11.05
CA VAL A 15 3.09 -8.58 12.45
C VAL A 15 2.62 -7.30 13.12
N ASP A 16 2.37 -7.38 14.41
CA ASP A 16 1.88 -6.23 15.15
C ASP A 16 2.96 -5.18 15.38
N ASN A 17 4.20 -5.61 15.56
CA ASN A 17 5.30 -4.70 15.83
C ASN A 17 6.38 -4.83 14.77
N PRO A 18 6.14 -4.31 13.58
CA PRO A 18 7.14 -4.39 12.51
C PRO A 18 8.32 -3.49 12.81
N SER A 19 9.46 -3.82 12.21
CA SER A 19 10.62 -2.97 12.29
C SER A 19 10.32 -1.63 11.61
N LYS A 20 11.02 -0.59 12.02
CA LYS A 20 10.83 0.71 11.41
C LYS A 20 11.65 0.84 10.16
N SER A 21 11.01 1.25 9.07
CA SER A 21 11.71 1.54 7.84
C SER A 21 12.47 2.86 7.98
N TYR A 22 13.63 2.93 7.38
CA TYR A 22 14.40 4.17 7.32
C TYR A 22 13.57 5.30 6.70
N TRP A 23 12.85 4.97 5.63
CA TRP A 23 12.08 5.97 4.89
C TRP A 23 10.86 6.46 5.65
N LEU A 24 10.43 5.74 6.68
CA LEU A 24 9.26 6.10 7.46
C LEU A 24 9.62 6.71 8.81
N LYS A 25 10.88 7.06 9.02
CA LYS A 25 11.28 7.72 10.26
C LYS A 25 10.63 9.09 10.41
N GLU A 26 10.49 9.78 9.29
CA GLU A 26 9.82 11.07 9.29
C GLU A 26 8.65 10.97 8.35
N PRO A 27 7.51 10.48 8.82
CA PRO A 27 6.36 10.27 7.95
C PRO A 27 5.82 11.59 7.42
N SER A 28 5.16 11.50 6.28
CA SER A 28 4.53 12.66 5.67
C SER A 28 3.50 13.25 6.62
N LYS A 29 3.57 14.54 6.85
CA LYS A 29 2.59 15.22 7.69
C LYS A 29 1.20 15.22 7.05
N ILE A 30 1.15 15.08 5.74
CA ILE A 30 -0.12 15.07 5.01
C ILE A 30 -0.75 13.68 5.04
N LEU A 31 0.08 12.64 4.89
CA LEU A 31 -0.43 11.28 4.76
C LEU A 31 -0.51 10.50 6.05
N LEU A 32 0.14 10.97 7.09
CA LEU A 32 0.09 10.27 8.38
C LEU A 32 -1.34 10.34 8.90
N ASP A 33 -1.91 9.19 9.20
CA ASP A 33 -3.30 9.07 9.65
C ASP A 33 -4.31 9.69 8.68
N HIS A 34 -3.94 9.82 7.41
CA HIS A 34 -4.82 10.43 6.43
C HIS A 34 -6.06 9.58 6.21
N ARG A 35 -7.19 10.27 6.16
CA ARG A 35 -8.46 9.63 5.94
C ARG A 35 -9.39 10.63 5.30
N THR A 36 -9.91 10.29 4.14
CA THR A 36 -10.80 11.19 3.42
C THR A 36 -12.15 11.28 4.09
N THR A 37 -12.65 10.15 4.57
CA THR A 37 -13.94 10.09 5.24
C THR A 37 -13.81 9.25 6.51
N LYS A 38 -14.65 9.53 7.47
CA LYS A 38 -14.64 8.79 8.72
C LYS A 38 -15.14 7.36 8.52
N ASP A 39 -16.17 7.21 7.73
CA ASP A 39 -16.78 5.91 7.49
C ASP A 39 -16.51 5.45 6.07
N LEU A 40 -16.57 4.16 5.86
CA LEU A 40 -16.40 3.62 4.52
C LEU A 40 -17.60 3.97 3.66
N PRO A 41 -17.38 4.34 2.40
CA PRO A 41 -18.49 4.52 1.48
C PRO A 41 -19.25 3.22 1.29
N GLN A 42 -20.54 3.32 1.04
CA GLN A 42 -21.37 2.14 0.87
C GLN A 42 -21.20 1.51 -0.52
N ALA A 43 -20.71 2.28 -1.46
CA ALA A 43 -20.52 1.79 -2.82
C ALA A 43 -19.37 2.51 -3.48
N ALA A 44 -18.72 1.84 -4.41
CA ALA A 44 -17.65 2.41 -5.22
C ALA A 44 -17.61 1.66 -6.53
N ASP A 45 -17.10 2.31 -7.56
CA ASP A 45 -16.91 1.64 -8.85
C ASP A 45 -15.70 0.71 -8.78
N VAL A 46 -14.66 1.15 -8.09
CA VAL A 46 -13.44 0.36 -7.92
C VAL A 46 -12.96 0.49 -6.48
N VAL A 47 -12.56 -0.63 -5.92
CA VAL A 47 -11.94 -0.65 -4.60
C VAL A 47 -10.51 -1.15 -4.76
N ILE A 48 -9.56 -0.37 -4.26
CA ILE A 48 -8.14 -0.75 -4.28
C ILE A 48 -7.75 -1.06 -2.84
N VAL A 49 -7.24 -2.26 -2.63
CA VAL A 49 -6.80 -2.67 -1.30
C VAL A 49 -5.29 -2.54 -1.25
N GLY A 50 -4.82 -1.63 -0.42
CA GLY A 50 -3.41 -1.35 -0.26
C GLY A 50 -3.00 -0.06 -0.93
N SER A 51 -2.23 0.75 -0.21
CA SER A 51 -1.77 2.05 -0.68
C SER A 51 -0.27 2.05 -1.00
N GLY A 52 0.26 0.90 -1.40
CA GLY A 52 1.62 0.83 -1.89
C GLY A 52 1.71 1.39 -3.31
N ILE A 53 2.86 1.24 -3.93
CA ILE A 53 3.09 1.83 -5.25
C ILE A 53 2.13 1.28 -6.30
N THR A 54 1.81 -0.01 -6.23
CA THR A 54 0.91 -0.62 -7.20
C THR A 54 -0.48 -0.02 -7.11
N GLY A 55 -1.01 0.06 -5.89
CA GLY A 55 -2.35 0.62 -5.69
C GLY A 55 -2.42 2.09 -6.05
N ALA A 56 -1.40 2.85 -5.65
CA ALA A 56 -1.35 4.27 -5.96
C ALA A 56 -1.28 4.53 -7.46
N PHE A 57 -0.45 3.77 -8.17
CA PHE A 57 -0.32 3.94 -9.60
C PHE A 57 -1.59 3.51 -10.32
N ALA A 58 -2.21 2.43 -9.87
CA ALA A 58 -3.48 1.99 -10.44
C ALA A 58 -4.55 3.06 -10.29
N ALA A 59 -4.64 3.67 -9.11
CA ALA A 59 -5.61 4.74 -8.87
C ALA A 59 -5.35 5.93 -9.78
N HIS A 60 -4.09 6.29 -9.94
CA HIS A 60 -3.71 7.40 -10.82
C HIS A 60 -4.12 7.13 -12.25
N CYS A 61 -3.81 5.94 -12.76
CA CYS A 61 -4.16 5.58 -14.13
C CYS A 61 -5.67 5.55 -14.35
N LEU A 62 -6.39 4.99 -13.39
CA LEU A 62 -7.85 4.93 -13.50
C LEU A 62 -8.46 6.33 -13.52
N LYS A 63 -7.97 7.23 -12.68
CA LYS A 63 -8.48 8.58 -12.66
C LYS A 63 -8.15 9.35 -13.93
N GLU A 64 -7.03 9.06 -14.55
CA GLU A 64 -6.69 9.70 -15.81
C GLU A 64 -7.58 9.21 -16.94
N GLN A 65 -7.88 7.94 -16.95
CA GLN A 65 -8.68 7.36 -18.03
C GLN A 65 -10.18 7.49 -17.80
N ALA A 66 -10.60 7.54 -16.56
CA ALA A 66 -12.03 7.61 -16.22
C ALA A 66 -12.23 8.54 -15.02
N PRO A 67 -12.11 9.86 -15.21
CA PRO A 67 -12.13 10.80 -14.10
C PRO A 67 -13.40 10.76 -13.25
N HIS A 68 -14.51 10.31 -13.84
CA HIS A 68 -15.78 10.26 -13.13
C HIS A 68 -15.97 8.99 -12.30
N MET A 69 -15.03 8.05 -12.41
CA MET A 69 -15.15 6.79 -11.69
C MET A 69 -14.89 6.99 -10.20
N GLY A 70 -15.75 6.42 -9.37
CA GLY A 70 -15.57 6.48 -7.93
C GLY A 70 -14.60 5.41 -7.48
N ILE A 71 -13.45 5.82 -6.97
CA ILE A 71 -12.40 4.92 -6.53
C ILE A 71 -12.20 5.06 -5.03
N VAL A 72 -12.19 3.94 -4.33
CA VAL A 72 -11.91 3.90 -2.89
C VAL A 72 -10.63 3.11 -2.70
N MET A 73 -9.70 3.69 -1.95
CA MET A 73 -8.47 3.00 -1.57
C MET A 73 -8.50 2.71 -0.09
N LEU A 74 -8.24 1.48 0.27
CA LEU A 74 -8.25 1.02 1.65
C LEU A 74 -6.83 0.70 2.08
N GLU A 75 -6.45 1.18 3.23
CA GLU A 75 -5.13 0.91 3.80
C GLU A 75 -5.29 0.49 5.25
N ALA A 76 -4.72 -0.65 5.60
CA ALA A 76 -4.89 -1.20 6.95
C ALA A 76 -4.05 -0.48 8.00
N ARG A 77 -2.96 0.16 7.59
CA ARG A 77 -2.04 0.83 8.52
C ARG A 77 -1.83 2.26 8.07
N GLU A 78 -0.65 2.57 7.59
CA GLU A 78 -0.34 3.89 7.08
C GLU A 78 -0.01 3.82 5.60
N ALA A 79 -0.21 4.91 4.90
CA ALA A 79 0.10 4.97 3.48
C ALA A 79 1.56 4.55 3.25
N CYS A 80 1.75 3.65 2.31
CA CYS A 80 3.07 3.16 1.92
C CYS A 80 3.85 2.45 3.03
N SER A 81 3.19 2.00 4.09
CA SER A 81 3.89 1.39 5.21
C SER A 81 4.38 -0.03 4.95
N GLY A 82 3.90 -0.66 3.89
CA GLY A 82 4.30 -2.01 3.54
C GLY A 82 5.60 -2.05 2.74
N ALA A 83 5.67 -2.96 1.79
CA ALA A 83 6.89 -3.17 1.00
C ALA A 83 7.37 -1.89 0.32
N THR A 84 6.44 -1.07 -0.18
CA THR A 84 6.81 0.17 -0.86
C THR A 84 7.64 1.09 0.03
N GLY A 85 7.27 1.23 1.28
CA GLY A 85 7.99 2.09 2.21
C GLY A 85 9.20 1.46 2.84
N ARG A 86 9.51 0.22 2.47
CA ARG A 86 10.64 -0.52 3.05
C ARG A 86 11.69 -0.87 2.04
N VAL A 87 11.52 -0.43 0.82
CA VAL A 87 12.45 -0.79 -0.24
C VAL A 87 13.79 -0.11 -0.03
N SER A 88 14.85 -0.86 -0.32
CA SER A 88 16.19 -0.29 -0.31
C SER A 88 16.38 0.46 -1.61
N SER A 89 16.80 1.70 -1.51
CA SER A 89 17.02 2.49 -2.70
C SER A 89 18.47 2.43 -3.16
N TRP A 90 19.14 1.36 -2.84
CA TRP A 90 20.51 1.19 -3.33
C TRP A 90 20.45 1.06 -4.83
N CYS A 91 20.97 2.04 -5.50
CA CYS A 91 21.16 1.97 -6.92
C CYS A 91 22.54 1.45 -7.16
N PHE A 92 22.61 0.26 -7.66
CA PHE A 92 23.91 -0.27 -8.02
C PHE A 92 24.25 0.26 -9.40
N PRO A 93 25.41 0.86 -9.55
CA PRO A 93 25.76 1.46 -10.84
C PRO A 93 25.84 0.47 -11.98
N TYR A 94 25.77 -0.80 -11.67
CA TYR A 94 25.88 -1.80 -12.70
C TYR A 94 24.57 -2.40 -13.13
N ILE A 95 23.52 -1.87 -12.65
CA ILE A 95 22.20 -2.39 -13.01
C ILE A 95 21.62 -1.58 -14.14
#